data_0fb0ac0b30b06ba54b8b8971474b9611
#
_entry.id   0fb0ac0b30b06ba54b8b8971474b9611
#
_cell.length_a   1.000
_cell.length_b   1.000
_cell.length_c   1.000
_cell.angle_alpha   90.00
_cell.angle_beta   90.00
_cell.angle_gamma   90.00
#
_symmetry.space_group_name_H-M   'P 1'
#
loop_
_entity.id
_entity.type
_entity.pdbx_description
1 polymer ?
#
loop_
_entity_poly.entity_id
_entity_poly.type
_entity_poly.pdbx_seq_one_letter_code
_entity_poly.pdbx_strand_id
1 'polypeptide(L)'
;MEIPANYIKRIEIHGLWQRYNIVWNLEPDVNILSGINGGGKSTILNRSVNYLEQTSGKVKSDEKQGVKVIFDIPEATYIPFDVIRSYDRPLVMGDFTARMADPNVKSELDWQLYLLQRRYLDYQVNIGNQMIDMLNGDEEQREKAASLSIPKRKFQDMMDELFAYTRKKIDRKSNE
;
A
#
# COMPACT_ATOMS: atom_id res chain seq x y z
N MET A 1 20.14 -10.88 -4.83
CA MET A 1 18.90 -11.37 -4.22
C MET A 1 18.31 -10.21 -3.44
N GLU A 2 17.03 -9.91 -3.60
CA GLU A 2 16.41 -8.84 -2.83
C GLU A 2 16.02 -9.37 -1.44
N ILE A 3 16.46 -8.69 -0.40
CA ILE A 3 16.21 -9.06 1.00
C ILE A 3 15.21 -8.06 1.58
N PRO A 4 14.02 -8.50 2.01
CA PRO A 4 13.04 -7.61 2.61
C PRO A 4 13.43 -7.22 4.03
N ALA A 5 13.15 -5.95 4.40
CA ALA A 5 13.17 -5.51 5.78
C ALA A 5 11.87 -5.90 6.49
N ASN A 6 11.92 -6.05 7.82
CA ASN A 6 10.71 -6.24 8.62
C ASN A 6 10.05 -4.90 8.94
N TYR A 7 10.85 -3.87 9.25
CA TYR A 7 10.35 -2.52 9.52
C TYR A 7 11.41 -1.45 9.24
N ILE A 8 10.97 -0.20 9.20
CA ILE A 8 11.86 0.96 9.10
C ILE A 8 12.31 1.32 10.52
N LYS A 9 13.59 1.14 10.79
CA LYS A 9 14.18 1.44 12.10
C LYS A 9 14.34 2.95 12.33
N ARG A 10 14.65 3.71 11.26
CA ARG A 10 14.92 5.14 11.39
C ARG A 10 14.67 5.88 10.09
N ILE A 11 14.11 7.07 10.20
CA ILE A 11 13.96 8.03 9.11
C ILE A 11 14.70 9.31 9.47
N GLU A 12 15.55 9.79 8.57
CA GLU A 12 16.22 11.07 8.67
C GLU A 12 15.73 11.97 7.54
N ILE A 13 15.31 13.20 7.89
CA ILE A 13 14.86 14.21 6.93
C ILE A 13 15.73 15.44 7.12
N HIS A 14 16.52 15.78 6.11
CA HIS A 14 17.40 16.93 6.11
C HIS A 14 16.75 18.13 5.39
N GLY A 15 16.97 19.32 5.90
CA GLY A 15 16.51 20.55 5.28
C GLY A 15 14.99 20.70 5.22
N LEU A 16 14.26 20.20 6.19
CA LEU A 16 12.81 20.45 6.28
C LEU A 16 12.58 21.95 6.44
N TRP A 17 11.85 22.55 5.47
CA TRP A 17 11.67 24.00 5.34
C TRP A 17 12.99 24.78 5.30
N GLN A 18 14.06 24.18 4.75
CA GLN A 18 15.43 24.75 4.68
C GLN A 18 16.03 25.06 6.06
N ARG A 19 15.46 24.53 7.14
CA ARG A 19 15.79 24.93 8.50
C ARG A 19 16.01 23.79 9.48
N TYR A 20 15.28 22.68 9.35
CA TYR A 20 15.28 21.62 10.34
C TYR A 20 15.77 20.30 9.78
N ASN A 21 16.57 19.63 10.59
CA ASN A 21 16.91 18.22 10.38
C ASN A 21 16.14 17.39 11.40
N ILE A 22 15.44 16.38 10.94
CA ILE A 22 14.63 15.49 11.76
C ILE A 22 15.27 14.13 11.75
N VAL A 23 15.39 13.54 12.91
CA VAL A 23 15.78 12.15 13.10
C VAL A 23 14.65 11.48 13.87
N TRP A 24 14.00 10.51 13.23
CA TRP A 24 12.89 9.78 13.81
C TRP A 24 13.27 8.29 13.93
N ASN A 25 13.53 7.85 15.16
CA ASN A 25 13.70 6.43 15.44
C ASN A 25 12.32 5.80 15.60
N LEU A 26 12.12 4.66 14.97
CA LEU A 26 10.83 3.98 14.90
C LEU A 26 10.89 2.66 15.65
N GLU A 27 9.80 2.34 16.30
CA GLU A 27 9.55 1.03 16.91
C GLU A 27 8.96 0.08 15.86
N PRO A 28 9.13 -1.25 16.04
CA PRO A 28 8.70 -2.23 15.04
C PRO A 28 7.18 -2.29 14.83
N ASP A 29 6.39 -1.94 15.85
CA ASP A 29 4.94 -2.12 15.81
C ASP A 29 4.21 -0.83 15.42
N VAL A 30 3.97 0.06 16.38
CA VAL A 30 3.16 1.26 16.18
C VAL A 30 3.95 2.52 16.53
N ASN A 31 3.94 3.47 15.59
CA ASN A 31 4.55 4.79 15.79
C ASN A 31 3.50 5.87 15.58
N ILE A 32 3.33 6.75 16.58
CA ILE A 32 2.34 7.82 16.53
C ILE A 32 3.04 9.16 16.49
N LEU A 33 2.78 9.95 15.43
CA LEU A 33 3.24 11.32 15.31
C LEU A 33 2.12 12.28 15.73
N SER A 34 2.22 12.83 16.93
CA SER A 34 1.24 13.78 17.48
C SER A 34 1.81 15.19 17.58
N GLY A 35 0.95 16.19 17.76
CA GLY A 35 1.32 17.58 17.93
C GLY A 35 0.25 18.54 17.41
N ILE A 36 0.49 19.84 17.60
CA ILE A 36 -0.43 20.92 17.19
C ILE A 36 -0.66 20.97 15.68
N ASN A 37 -1.78 21.54 15.25
CA ASN A 37 -2.04 21.78 13.84
C ASN A 37 -1.01 22.77 13.28
N GLY A 38 -0.54 22.53 12.06
CA GLY A 38 0.55 23.29 11.45
C GLY A 38 1.96 22.89 11.90
N GLY A 39 2.11 21.98 12.88
CA GLY A 39 3.41 21.53 13.40
C GLY A 39 4.24 20.64 12.45
N GLY A 40 3.80 20.45 11.20
CA GLY A 40 4.58 19.73 10.20
C GLY A 40 4.41 18.21 10.15
N LYS A 41 3.49 17.63 10.93
CA LYS A 41 3.23 16.17 10.95
C LYS A 41 3.01 15.60 9.56
N SER A 42 2.05 16.17 8.82
CA SER A 42 1.75 15.74 7.47
C SER A 42 2.91 15.97 6.49
N THR A 43 3.71 16.99 6.70
CA THR A 43 4.90 17.27 5.87
C THR A 43 5.97 16.20 6.07
N ILE A 44 6.21 15.79 7.32
CA ILE A 44 7.16 14.72 7.65
C ILE A 44 6.70 13.42 7.03
N LEU A 45 5.43 13.02 7.25
CA LEU A 45 4.87 11.80 6.69
C LEU A 45 4.89 11.81 5.16
N ASN A 46 4.45 12.91 4.53
CA ASN A 46 4.43 13.00 3.07
C ASN A 46 5.83 12.94 2.46
N ARG A 47 6.86 13.53 3.08
CA ARG A 47 8.24 13.40 2.59
C ARG A 47 8.72 11.96 2.69
N SER A 48 8.44 11.27 3.80
CA SER A 48 8.80 9.87 3.99
C SER A 48 8.11 8.97 2.97
N VAL A 49 6.80 9.17 2.78
CA VAL A 49 5.99 8.41 1.81
C VAL A 49 6.47 8.66 0.37
N ASN A 50 6.66 9.92 -0.02
CA ASN A 50 7.15 10.25 -1.35
C ASN A 50 8.51 9.62 -1.65
N TYR A 51 9.41 9.57 -0.67
CA TYR A 51 10.68 8.87 -0.81
C TYR A 51 10.47 7.37 -1.05
N LEU A 52 9.62 6.71 -0.26
CA LEU A 52 9.33 5.28 -0.42
C LEU A 52 8.64 4.99 -1.77
N GLU A 53 7.68 5.80 -2.18
CA GLU A 53 7.01 5.66 -3.47
C GLU A 53 8.00 5.80 -4.65
N GLN A 54 8.87 6.81 -4.62
CA GLN A 54 9.85 7.04 -5.68
C GLN A 54 10.96 5.99 -5.73
N THR A 55 11.28 5.39 -4.61
CA THR A 55 12.26 4.31 -4.54
C THR A 55 11.63 2.92 -4.65
N SER A 56 10.30 2.82 -4.74
CA SER A 56 9.56 1.55 -4.64
C SER A 56 9.94 0.76 -3.39
N GLY A 57 10.11 1.46 -2.26
CA GLY A 57 10.53 0.87 -0.99
C GLY A 57 11.99 0.45 -0.93
N LYS A 58 12.81 0.71 -1.95
CA LYS A 58 14.24 0.35 -1.98
C LYS A 58 15.10 1.41 -1.34
N VAL A 59 16.13 1.00 -0.62
CA VAL A 59 17.16 1.93 -0.12
C VAL A 59 18.02 2.37 -1.30
N LYS A 60 18.09 3.67 -1.51
CA LYS A 60 19.09 4.28 -2.39
C LYS A 60 20.11 5.01 -1.52
N SER A 61 21.37 4.79 -1.79
CA SER A 61 22.49 5.44 -1.09
C SER A 61 22.56 6.95 -1.32
N ASP A 62 21.79 7.46 -2.29
CA ASP A 62 21.81 8.86 -2.65
C ASP A 62 20.77 9.64 -1.83
N GLU A 63 21.23 10.60 -1.06
CA GLU A 63 20.44 11.61 -0.33
C GLU A 63 19.69 12.59 -1.26
N LYS A 64 19.28 12.16 -2.44
CA LYS A 64 18.76 13.06 -3.51
C LYS A 64 17.56 13.92 -3.11
N GLN A 65 16.91 13.64 -1.97
CA GLN A 65 15.74 14.40 -1.51
C GLN A 65 15.83 14.82 -0.05
N GLY A 66 17.01 14.71 0.54
CA GLY A 66 17.17 14.99 1.96
C GLY A 66 16.38 14.03 2.86
N VAL A 67 16.03 12.86 2.37
CA VAL A 67 15.40 11.78 3.16
C VAL A 67 16.29 10.56 3.10
N LYS A 68 16.57 9.97 4.28
CA LYS A 68 17.28 8.71 4.42
C LYS A 68 16.46 7.75 5.26
N VAL A 69 16.32 6.55 4.80
CA VAL A 69 15.61 5.46 5.49
C VAL A 69 16.60 4.38 5.86
N ILE A 70 16.54 3.93 7.10
CA ILE A 70 17.39 2.86 7.63
C ILE A 70 16.48 1.73 8.10
N PHE A 71 16.75 0.53 7.61
CA PHE A 71 16.01 -0.68 7.96
C PHE A 71 16.54 -1.34 9.23
N ASP A 72 15.75 -2.24 9.80
CA ASP A 72 16.11 -3.06 10.95
C ASP A 72 17.23 -4.06 10.62
N ILE A 73 17.21 -4.62 9.41
CA ILE A 73 18.20 -5.57 8.89
C ILE A 73 19.20 -4.80 8.01
N PRO A 74 20.50 -4.77 8.34
CA PRO A 74 21.51 -4.03 7.56
C PRO A 74 21.61 -4.48 6.10
N GLU A 75 21.37 -5.75 5.82
CA GLU A 75 21.44 -6.35 4.49
C GLU A 75 20.12 -6.17 3.70
N ALA A 76 19.05 -5.69 4.33
CA ALA A 76 17.77 -5.48 3.67
C ALA A 76 17.90 -4.45 2.56
N THR A 77 17.35 -4.76 1.41
CA THR A 77 17.40 -3.91 0.21
C THR A 77 16.10 -3.19 -0.08
N TYR A 78 14.99 -3.67 0.47
CA TYR A 78 13.67 -3.05 0.29
C TYR A 78 12.73 -3.36 1.45
N ILE A 79 11.65 -2.59 1.55
CA ILE A 79 10.52 -2.84 2.44
C ILE A 79 9.22 -2.80 1.63
N PRO A 80 8.35 -3.82 1.74
CA PRO A 80 6.98 -3.70 1.26
C PRO A 80 6.22 -2.72 2.16
N PHE A 81 5.51 -1.77 1.56
CA PHE A 81 4.75 -0.78 2.31
C PHE A 81 3.42 -0.49 1.64
N ASP A 82 2.47 0.00 2.42
CA ASP A 82 1.22 0.55 1.93
C ASP A 82 0.95 1.90 2.60
N VAL A 83 0.16 2.75 1.95
CA VAL A 83 -0.11 4.11 2.41
C VAL A 83 -1.61 4.33 2.47
N ILE A 84 -2.10 4.58 3.69
CA ILE A 84 -3.48 5.02 3.91
C ILE A 84 -3.45 6.53 4.14
N ARG A 85 -4.05 7.29 3.23
CA ARG A 85 -4.11 8.75 3.32
C ARG A 85 -5.36 9.19 4.07
N SER A 86 -5.36 10.45 4.53
CA SER A 86 -6.54 11.03 5.20
C SER A 86 -7.75 11.08 4.27
N TYR A 87 -8.88 10.64 4.76
CA TYR A 87 -10.11 10.45 3.98
C TYR A 87 -10.94 11.73 3.79
N ASP A 88 -10.73 12.73 4.65
CA ASP A 88 -11.57 13.94 4.69
C ASP A 88 -11.17 15.04 3.70
N ARG A 89 -10.18 14.76 2.83
CA ARG A 89 -9.74 15.75 1.85
C ARG A 89 -10.56 15.59 0.56
N PRO A 90 -11.22 16.67 0.09
CA PRO A 90 -11.72 16.67 -1.28
C PRO A 90 -10.53 16.47 -2.23
N LEU A 91 -10.73 15.73 -3.31
CA LEU A 91 -9.73 15.63 -4.36
C LEU A 91 -9.40 17.04 -4.86
N VAL A 92 -8.14 17.43 -4.73
CA VAL A 92 -7.66 18.65 -5.36
C VAL A 92 -7.75 18.41 -6.86
N MET A 93 -8.58 19.19 -7.54
CA MET A 93 -8.74 19.18 -8.98
C MET A 93 -7.40 19.52 -9.64
N GLY A 94 -6.59 18.52 -9.88
CA GLY A 94 -5.36 18.59 -10.62
C GLY A 94 -5.40 17.53 -11.74
N ASP A 95 -4.33 17.29 -12.41
CA ASP A 95 -4.19 16.41 -13.58
C ASP A 95 -4.83 15.00 -13.44
N PHE A 96 -5.21 14.60 -12.24
CA PHE A 96 -5.87 13.31 -11.98
C PHE A 96 -7.31 13.27 -12.45
N THR A 97 -8.09 14.35 -12.26
CA THR A 97 -9.51 14.39 -12.63
C THR A 97 -9.74 14.36 -14.14
N ALA A 98 -8.80 14.89 -14.90
CA ALA A 98 -8.85 14.78 -16.38
C ALA A 98 -8.65 13.33 -16.89
N ARG A 99 -8.12 12.44 -16.05
CA ARG A 99 -7.91 11.03 -16.37
C ARG A 99 -8.96 10.09 -15.80
N MET A 100 -9.83 10.59 -14.94
CA MET A 100 -10.86 9.77 -14.29
C MET A 100 -12.16 9.81 -15.08
N ALA A 101 -12.44 8.69 -15.72
CA ALA A 101 -13.71 8.49 -16.42
C ALA A 101 -14.89 8.20 -15.46
N ASP A 102 -14.65 8.09 -14.15
CA ASP A 102 -15.69 7.74 -13.17
C ASP A 102 -16.18 8.98 -12.40
N PRO A 103 -17.44 9.43 -12.65
CA PRO A 103 -18.02 10.57 -11.97
C PRO A 103 -18.29 10.35 -10.47
N ASN A 104 -18.16 9.12 -9.98
CA ASN A 104 -18.43 8.76 -8.59
C ASN A 104 -17.23 9.05 -7.67
N VAL A 105 -16.06 9.25 -8.23
CA VAL A 105 -14.85 9.53 -7.46
C VAL A 105 -14.79 11.02 -7.13
N LYS A 106 -15.21 11.40 -5.92
CA LYS A 106 -15.32 12.79 -5.47
C LYS A 106 -14.35 13.15 -4.34
N SER A 107 -13.85 12.15 -3.61
CA SER A 107 -13.00 12.33 -2.46
C SER A 107 -11.71 11.51 -2.59
N GLU A 108 -10.74 11.79 -1.72
CA GLU A 108 -9.52 10.97 -1.61
C GLU A 108 -9.86 9.52 -1.23
N LEU A 109 -10.89 9.30 -0.41
CA LEU A 109 -11.37 7.97 -0.08
C LEU A 109 -11.90 7.23 -1.32
N ASP A 110 -12.76 7.89 -2.11
CA ASP A 110 -13.30 7.29 -3.33
C ASP A 110 -12.17 6.89 -4.29
N TRP A 111 -11.14 7.75 -4.40
CA TRP A 111 -9.97 7.46 -5.21
C TRP A 111 -9.19 6.24 -4.71
N GLN A 112 -8.95 6.15 -3.40
CA GLN A 112 -8.26 5.00 -2.81
C GLN A 112 -9.07 3.71 -2.98
N LEU A 113 -10.38 3.76 -2.79
CA LEU A 113 -11.27 2.63 -3.03
C LEU A 113 -11.25 2.19 -4.50
N TYR A 114 -11.27 3.15 -5.42
CA TYR A 114 -11.15 2.86 -6.85
C TYR A 114 -9.83 2.18 -7.20
N LEU A 115 -8.71 2.67 -6.67
CA LEU A 115 -7.40 2.03 -6.87
C LEU A 115 -7.34 0.63 -6.25
N LEU A 116 -7.91 0.45 -5.06
CA LEU A 116 -7.96 -0.84 -4.39
C LEU A 116 -8.80 -1.84 -5.18
N GLN A 117 -9.96 -1.41 -5.68
CA GLN A 117 -10.81 -2.23 -6.54
C GLN A 117 -10.06 -2.66 -7.82
N ARG A 118 -9.34 -1.75 -8.47
CA ARG A 118 -8.51 -2.07 -9.64
C ARG A 118 -7.46 -3.13 -9.32
N ARG A 119 -6.70 -2.95 -8.24
CA ARG A 119 -5.69 -3.93 -7.80
C ARG A 119 -6.31 -5.29 -7.49
N TYR A 120 -7.50 -5.30 -6.89
CA TYR A 120 -8.20 -6.53 -6.59
C TYR A 120 -8.67 -7.25 -7.86
N LEU A 121 -9.15 -6.52 -8.86
CA LEU A 121 -9.50 -7.08 -10.17
C LEU A 121 -8.28 -7.66 -10.90
N ASP A 122 -7.16 -6.93 -10.92
CA ASP A 122 -5.91 -7.42 -11.49
C ASP A 122 -5.43 -8.70 -10.79
N TYR A 123 -5.51 -8.74 -9.46
CA TYR A 123 -5.21 -9.94 -8.69
C TYR A 123 -6.11 -11.11 -9.08
N GLN A 124 -7.43 -10.90 -9.23
CA GLN A 124 -8.36 -11.94 -9.65
C GLN A 124 -8.04 -12.47 -11.05
N VAL A 125 -7.76 -11.58 -11.99
CA VAL A 125 -7.40 -11.95 -13.38
C VAL A 125 -6.11 -12.76 -13.38
N ASN A 126 -5.09 -12.34 -12.63
CA ASN A 126 -3.82 -13.06 -12.54
C ASN A 126 -4.00 -14.46 -11.93
N ILE A 127 -4.76 -14.60 -10.87
CA ILE A 127 -5.09 -15.92 -10.28
C ILE A 127 -5.86 -16.77 -11.29
N GLY A 128 -6.83 -16.19 -11.98
CA GLY A 128 -7.60 -16.89 -13.02
C GLY A 128 -6.72 -17.42 -14.14
N ASN A 129 -5.82 -16.61 -14.66
CA ASN A 129 -4.86 -17.00 -15.69
C ASN A 129 -3.93 -18.12 -15.20
N GLN A 130 -3.36 -17.98 -13.99
CA GLN A 130 -2.52 -19.04 -13.42
C GLN A 130 -3.28 -20.35 -13.23
N MET A 131 -4.54 -20.30 -12.80
CA MET A 131 -5.37 -21.49 -12.69
C MET A 131 -5.61 -22.16 -14.05
N ILE A 132 -5.88 -21.37 -15.10
CA ILE A 132 -6.08 -21.88 -16.46
C ILE A 132 -4.79 -22.54 -16.97
N ASP A 133 -3.64 -21.90 -16.78
CA ASP A 133 -2.34 -22.43 -17.18
C ASP A 133 -2.04 -23.75 -16.47
N MET A 134 -2.29 -23.83 -15.15
CA MET A 134 -2.11 -25.06 -14.39
C MET A 134 -3.08 -26.19 -14.79
N LEU A 135 -4.33 -25.86 -15.11
CA LEU A 135 -5.31 -26.85 -15.57
C LEU A 135 -4.94 -27.46 -16.93
N ASN A 136 -4.20 -26.71 -17.76
CA ASN A 136 -3.68 -27.18 -19.04
C ASN A 136 -2.34 -27.93 -18.92
N GLY A 137 -1.75 -27.96 -17.72
CA GLY A 137 -0.49 -28.61 -17.41
C GLY A 137 -0.63 -30.12 -17.09
N ASP A 138 0.37 -30.66 -16.41
CA ASP A 138 0.41 -32.04 -15.94
C ASP A 138 -0.54 -32.28 -14.75
N GLU A 139 -0.65 -33.54 -14.31
CA GLU A 139 -1.59 -33.95 -13.26
C GLU A 139 -1.25 -33.30 -11.90
N GLU A 140 0.03 -33.11 -11.58
CA GLU A 140 0.49 -32.42 -10.36
C GLU A 140 0.09 -30.92 -10.38
N GLN A 141 0.21 -30.26 -11.53
CA GLN A 141 -0.18 -28.86 -11.70
C GLN A 141 -1.70 -28.69 -11.58
N ARG A 142 -2.50 -29.64 -12.11
CA ARG A 142 -3.96 -29.61 -11.97
C ARG A 142 -4.41 -29.74 -10.53
N GLU A 143 -3.79 -30.60 -9.75
CA GLU A 143 -4.10 -30.70 -8.30
C GLU A 143 -3.78 -29.39 -7.55
N LYS A 144 -2.69 -28.74 -7.92
CA LYS A 144 -2.29 -27.45 -7.30
C LYS A 144 -3.19 -26.28 -7.71
N ALA A 145 -3.83 -26.32 -8.88
CA ALA A 145 -4.69 -25.26 -9.38
C ALA A 145 -5.80 -24.86 -8.37
N ALA A 146 -6.42 -25.86 -7.73
CA ALA A 146 -7.47 -25.61 -6.74
C ALA A 146 -6.97 -24.81 -5.53
N SER A 147 -5.70 -24.96 -5.15
CA SER A 147 -5.09 -24.28 -4.00
C SER A 147 -4.92 -22.78 -4.23
N LEU A 148 -4.79 -22.31 -5.47
CA LEU A 148 -4.67 -20.89 -5.81
C LEU A 148 -5.89 -20.06 -5.41
N SER A 149 -7.07 -20.69 -5.30
CA SER A 149 -8.29 -20.01 -4.86
C SER A 149 -8.38 -19.79 -3.34
N ILE A 150 -7.57 -20.49 -2.55
CA ILE A 150 -7.62 -20.46 -1.08
C ILE A 150 -7.37 -19.06 -0.50
N PRO A 151 -6.32 -18.32 -0.90
CA PRO A 151 -6.09 -16.97 -0.38
C PRO A 151 -7.27 -16.03 -0.65
N LYS A 152 -7.86 -16.11 -1.84
CA LYS A 152 -9.04 -15.31 -2.21
C LYS A 152 -10.22 -15.60 -1.27
N ARG A 153 -10.53 -16.88 -1.03
CA ARG A 153 -11.61 -17.28 -0.11
C ARG A 153 -11.35 -16.79 1.31
N LYS A 154 -10.15 -17.01 1.83
CA LYS A 154 -9.77 -16.54 3.17
C LYS A 154 -9.96 -15.02 3.31
N PHE A 155 -9.57 -14.24 2.31
CA PHE A 155 -9.77 -12.80 2.31
C PHE A 155 -11.27 -12.45 2.34
N GLN A 156 -12.09 -13.09 1.50
CA GLN A 156 -13.53 -12.85 1.46
C GLN A 156 -14.22 -13.25 2.76
N ASP A 157 -13.83 -14.39 3.37
CA ASP A 157 -14.35 -14.84 4.65
C ASP A 157 -14.00 -13.86 5.77
N MET A 158 -12.76 -13.36 5.81
CA MET A 158 -12.32 -12.35 6.76
C MET A 158 -13.10 -11.04 6.60
N MET A 159 -13.37 -10.61 5.39
CA MET A 159 -14.19 -9.42 5.13
C MET A 159 -15.64 -9.63 5.56
N ASP A 160 -16.23 -10.79 5.27
CA ASP A 160 -17.58 -11.13 5.71
C ASP A 160 -17.69 -11.11 7.25
N GLU A 161 -16.65 -11.60 7.95
CA GLU A 161 -16.58 -11.56 9.42
C GLU A 161 -16.47 -10.11 9.94
N LEU A 162 -15.59 -9.30 9.34
CA LEU A 162 -15.40 -7.88 9.70
C LEU A 162 -16.71 -7.07 9.57
N PHE A 163 -17.51 -7.36 8.54
CA PHE A 163 -18.75 -6.65 8.28
C PHE A 163 -20.01 -7.37 8.82
N ALA A 164 -19.85 -8.45 9.58
CA ALA A 164 -20.98 -9.23 10.08
C ALA A 164 -22.01 -8.38 10.85
N TYR A 165 -21.55 -7.41 11.66
CA TYR A 165 -22.41 -6.50 12.40
C TYR A 165 -23.25 -5.56 11.51
N THR A 166 -22.81 -5.29 10.28
CA THR A 166 -23.53 -4.47 9.31
C THR A 166 -24.55 -5.25 8.47
N ARG A 167 -24.58 -6.57 8.65
CA ARG A 167 -25.36 -7.53 7.83
C ARG A 167 -25.01 -7.49 6.33
N LYS A 168 -23.83 -6.98 5.97
CA LYS A 168 -23.31 -6.96 4.60
C LYS A 168 -22.38 -8.15 4.40
N LYS A 169 -22.37 -8.66 3.18
CA LYS A 169 -21.46 -9.72 2.73
C LYS A 169 -20.91 -9.40 1.36
N ILE A 170 -19.73 -9.93 1.06
CA ILE A 170 -19.15 -9.81 -0.28
C ILE A 170 -19.96 -10.66 -1.27
N ASP A 171 -20.35 -10.07 -2.37
CA ASP A 171 -20.86 -10.83 -3.51
C ASP A 171 -19.69 -11.54 -4.20
N ARG A 172 -19.64 -12.87 -4.03
CA ARG A 172 -18.54 -13.69 -4.56
C ARG A 172 -18.67 -14.00 -6.05
N LYS A 173 -19.79 -13.63 -6.67
CA LYS A 173 -20.10 -13.87 -8.07
C LYS A 173 -19.99 -12.62 -8.92
N SER A 174 -20.18 -11.46 -8.32
CA SER A 174 -20.02 -10.16 -8.98
C SER A 174 -18.58 -9.68 -8.90
N ASN A 175 -18.16 -8.94 -9.92
CA ASN A 175 -16.89 -8.21 -9.96
C ASN A 175 -17.11 -6.70 -9.66
N GLU A 176 -18.32 -6.32 -9.25
CA GLU A 176 -18.71 -4.96 -8.87
C GLU A 176 -18.65 -4.75 -7.36
#